data_f8081a8139d5e0a71106791b013325b2
#
_entry.id   f8081a8139d5e0a71106791b013325b2
#
_cell.length_a   1.000
_cell.length_b   1.000
_cell.length_c   1.000
_cell.angle_alpha   90.00
_cell.angle_beta   90.00
_cell.angle_gamma   90.00
#
_symmetry.space_group_name_H-M   'P 1'
#
loop_
_entity.id
_entity.type
_entity.pdbx_description
1 polymer ?
#
loop_
_entity_poly.entity_id
_entity_poly.type
_entity_poly.pdbx_seq_one_letter_code
_entity_poly.pdbx_strand_id
1 'polypeptide(L)'
;AAALYAINNEVASKYDIRRYGFHGTSHEFVSQQVPGLLGRDPMHTHQITLHLGNGASAAAIRNGRAIDTSMGLTPLAGLAMGTRSGDIDPGIIFHLVREAGMSVDEIDTLLNKQSGVKGISGVNDFRTLRERIDNEDQDAWLAYNIYIHQLRRFIGSYMISLGRVDAITFTAGVGENDTEVRQDSLYNLDMYGIHFDKERNLVRSDQPRMISTEDSPVKVFVVPTNEELAIAQKSAEIAAMAREAGLYK
;
A
#
# COMPACT_ATOMS: atom_id res chain seq x y z
N ALA A 1 14.40 -11.39 7.50
CA ALA A 1 15.11 -10.81 6.35
C ALA A 1 14.38 -9.55 5.86
N ALA A 2 13.08 -9.59 5.62
CA ALA A 2 12.33 -8.45 5.05
C ALA A 2 12.39 -7.17 5.90
N ALA A 3 12.62 -7.27 7.21
CA ALA A 3 12.73 -6.12 8.11
C ALA A 3 14.11 -5.43 8.10
N LEU A 4 15.07 -5.92 7.32
CA LEU A 4 16.45 -5.43 7.32
C LEU A 4 16.85 -4.94 5.93
N TYR A 5 17.85 -4.06 5.89
CA TYR A 5 18.49 -3.59 4.68
C TYR A 5 19.88 -4.21 4.55
N ALA A 6 20.33 -4.45 3.32
CA ALA A 6 21.66 -4.98 3.04
C ALA A 6 22.74 -3.87 3.14
N ILE A 7 22.89 -3.31 4.33
CA ILE A 7 23.91 -2.32 4.68
C ILE A 7 24.83 -2.87 5.76
N ASN A 8 25.90 -2.15 6.07
CA ASN A 8 26.82 -2.54 7.13
C ASN A 8 26.08 -2.77 8.46
N ASN A 9 26.27 -3.95 9.05
CA ASN A 9 25.51 -4.39 10.21
C ASN A 9 25.80 -3.56 11.49
N GLU A 10 27.01 -3.07 11.66
CA GLU A 10 27.37 -2.21 12.80
C GLU A 10 26.66 -0.86 12.70
N VAL A 11 26.60 -0.30 11.48
CA VAL A 11 25.88 0.95 11.20
C VAL A 11 24.39 0.74 11.41
N ALA A 12 23.83 -0.34 10.86
CA ALA A 12 22.41 -0.64 11.00
C ALA A 12 22.00 -0.78 12.46
N SER A 13 22.79 -1.52 13.26
CA SER A 13 22.54 -1.73 14.70
C SER A 13 22.72 -0.46 15.51
N LYS A 14 23.77 0.33 15.23
CA LYS A 14 24.06 1.57 15.97
C LYS A 14 22.97 2.62 15.83
N TYR A 15 22.31 2.68 14.66
CA TYR A 15 21.32 3.72 14.33
C TYR A 15 19.89 3.16 14.19
N ASP A 16 19.63 1.92 14.63
CA ASP A 16 18.33 1.24 14.56
C ASP A 16 17.71 1.26 13.15
N ILE A 17 18.57 1.10 12.12
CA ILE A 17 18.13 1.13 10.72
C ILE A 17 17.49 -0.19 10.34
N ARG A 18 16.16 -0.15 10.23
CA ARG A 18 15.34 -1.30 9.84
C ARG A 18 14.07 -0.84 9.15
N ARG A 19 13.37 -1.77 8.50
CA ARG A 19 12.03 -1.54 7.98
C ARG A 19 11.03 -1.59 9.13
N TYR A 20 10.40 -0.47 9.43
CA TYR A 20 9.31 -0.40 10.43
C TYR A 20 7.96 -0.63 9.78
N GLY A 21 7.76 -0.13 8.56
CA GLY A 21 6.47 -0.12 7.89
C GLY A 21 5.51 0.92 8.50
N PHE A 22 4.47 1.24 7.74
CA PHE A 22 3.44 2.20 8.15
C PHE A 22 2.07 1.73 7.68
N HIS A 23 1.00 2.44 8.06
CA HIS A 23 -0.39 2.04 7.87
C HIS A 23 -0.73 0.68 8.52
N GLY A 24 0.01 0.29 9.55
CA GLY A 24 -0.13 -1.02 10.20
C GLY A 24 -1.54 -1.27 10.72
N THR A 25 -2.17 -0.27 11.34
CA THR A 25 -3.56 -0.35 11.82
C THR A 25 -4.54 -0.66 10.69
N SER A 26 -4.39 0.00 9.54
CA SER A 26 -5.24 -0.24 8.36
C SER A 26 -4.99 -1.63 7.77
N HIS A 27 -3.72 -2.02 7.57
CA HIS A 27 -3.38 -3.36 7.06
C HIS A 27 -3.90 -4.47 7.99
N GLU A 28 -3.75 -4.31 9.30
CA GLU A 28 -4.26 -5.25 10.30
C GLU A 28 -5.78 -5.35 10.23
N PHE A 29 -6.48 -4.22 10.31
CA PHE A 29 -7.95 -4.15 10.27
C PHE A 29 -8.54 -4.82 9.02
N VAL A 30 -7.99 -4.50 7.84
CA VAL A 30 -8.45 -5.05 6.57
C VAL A 30 -8.14 -6.54 6.47
N SER A 31 -6.92 -6.95 6.85
CA SER A 31 -6.49 -8.34 6.75
C SER A 31 -7.25 -9.29 7.66
N GLN A 32 -7.77 -8.81 8.77
CA GLN A 32 -8.60 -9.60 9.69
C GLN A 32 -10.00 -9.90 9.13
N GLN A 33 -10.52 -9.06 8.23
CA GLN A 33 -11.84 -9.28 7.61
C GLN A 33 -11.80 -10.28 6.45
N VAL A 34 -10.70 -10.32 5.69
CA VAL A 34 -10.57 -11.11 4.47
C VAL A 34 -10.79 -12.63 4.68
N PRO A 35 -10.27 -13.27 5.74
CA PRO A 35 -10.54 -14.68 5.98
C PRO A 35 -12.03 -14.99 6.10
N GLY A 36 -12.80 -14.14 6.79
CA GLY A 36 -14.26 -14.27 6.90
C GLY A 36 -14.96 -14.14 5.54
N LEU A 37 -14.50 -13.21 4.68
CA LEU A 37 -15.02 -13.04 3.33
C LEU A 37 -14.71 -14.24 2.42
N LEU A 38 -13.59 -14.93 2.66
CA LEU A 38 -13.19 -16.14 1.96
C LEU A 38 -13.82 -17.41 2.51
N GLY A 39 -14.44 -17.37 3.69
CA GLY A 39 -14.86 -18.58 4.43
C GLY A 39 -13.68 -19.46 4.84
N ARG A 40 -12.54 -18.88 5.18
CA ARG A 40 -11.28 -19.58 5.51
C ARG A 40 -10.75 -19.21 6.89
N ASP A 41 -9.93 -20.09 7.44
CA ASP A 41 -9.18 -19.82 8.66
C ASP A 41 -8.09 -18.78 8.39
N PRO A 42 -7.95 -17.73 9.23
CA PRO A 42 -6.86 -16.75 9.15
C PRO A 42 -5.47 -17.40 9.09
N MET A 43 -5.25 -18.48 9.80
CA MET A 43 -3.98 -19.22 9.86
C MET A 43 -3.65 -19.98 8.57
N HIS A 44 -4.57 -20.00 7.61
CA HIS A 44 -4.40 -20.65 6.30
C HIS A 44 -4.63 -19.68 5.14
N THR A 45 -4.56 -18.36 5.41
CA THR A 45 -4.83 -17.31 4.41
C THR A 45 -3.56 -16.53 4.08
N HIS A 46 -3.26 -16.40 2.78
CA HIS A 46 -2.19 -15.58 2.24
C HIS A 46 -2.80 -14.42 1.45
N GLN A 47 -2.45 -13.21 1.78
CA GLN A 47 -3.09 -12.05 1.19
C GLN A 47 -2.13 -10.87 0.97
N ILE A 48 -2.46 -10.04 -0.02
CA ILE A 48 -1.83 -8.76 -0.28
C ILE A 48 -2.85 -7.68 0.05
N THR A 49 -2.48 -6.73 0.90
CA THR A 49 -3.31 -5.56 1.20
C THR A 49 -2.66 -4.30 0.62
N LEU A 50 -3.47 -3.49 -0.05
CA LEU A 50 -3.07 -2.28 -0.76
C LEU A 50 -3.82 -1.10 -0.15
N HIS A 51 -3.15 -0.37 0.75
CA HIS A 51 -3.66 0.88 1.32
C HIS A 51 -3.27 2.02 0.38
N LEU A 52 -4.22 2.53 -0.39
CA LEU A 52 -3.99 3.53 -1.42
C LEU A 52 -4.75 4.82 -1.07
N GLY A 53 -4.08 5.72 -0.37
CA GLY A 53 -4.52 7.07 -0.05
C GLY A 53 -3.57 8.12 -0.62
N ASN A 54 -3.51 9.31 -0.02
CA ASN A 54 -2.45 10.29 -0.34
C ASN A 54 -1.06 9.74 0.02
N GLY A 55 -0.93 9.00 1.14
CA GLY A 55 0.12 8.03 1.38
C GLY A 55 -0.34 6.67 0.88
N ALA A 56 0.56 5.86 0.33
CA ALA A 56 0.25 4.53 -0.18
C ALA A 56 1.25 3.49 0.30
N SER A 57 0.75 2.30 0.65
CA SER A 57 1.59 1.16 1.00
C SER A 57 0.93 -0.17 0.61
N ALA A 58 1.78 -1.16 0.41
CA ALA A 58 1.38 -2.54 0.23
C ALA A 58 1.94 -3.39 1.38
N ALA A 59 1.25 -4.47 1.75
CA ALA A 59 1.74 -5.45 2.69
C ALA A 59 1.43 -6.88 2.22
N ALA A 60 2.39 -7.78 2.42
CA ALA A 60 2.26 -9.21 2.21
C ALA A 60 1.97 -9.89 3.55
N ILE A 61 0.85 -10.59 3.65
CA ILE A 61 0.38 -11.19 4.91
C ILE A 61 0.22 -12.70 4.71
N ARG A 62 0.90 -13.46 5.54
CA ARG A 62 0.85 -14.92 5.56
C ARG A 62 0.37 -15.38 6.92
N ASN A 63 -0.73 -16.15 6.93
CA ASN A 63 -1.24 -16.75 8.16
C ASN A 63 -1.46 -15.72 9.28
N GLY A 64 -2.10 -14.60 8.96
CA GLY A 64 -2.39 -13.52 9.89
C GLY A 64 -1.20 -12.64 10.30
N ARG A 65 0.00 -12.85 9.70
CA ARG A 65 1.21 -12.07 10.02
C ARG A 65 1.77 -11.39 8.78
N ALA A 66 2.07 -10.10 8.89
CA ALA A 66 2.81 -9.39 7.86
C ALA A 66 4.24 -9.97 7.74
N ILE A 67 4.59 -10.42 6.53
CA ILE A 67 5.91 -10.96 6.20
C ILE A 67 6.74 -9.95 5.41
N ASP A 68 6.10 -8.96 4.81
CA ASP A 68 6.75 -7.84 4.11
C ASP A 68 5.80 -6.63 4.02
N THR A 69 6.38 -5.44 3.87
CA THR A 69 5.65 -4.19 3.62
C THR A 69 6.48 -3.24 2.78
N SER A 70 5.83 -2.40 1.98
CA SER A 70 6.50 -1.51 1.04
C SER A 70 7.19 -0.32 1.70
N MET A 71 6.60 0.27 2.74
CA MET A 71 7.24 1.37 3.48
C MET A 71 8.40 0.86 4.33
N GLY A 72 9.41 1.68 4.51
CA GLY A 72 10.70 1.29 5.07
C GLY A 72 10.97 1.81 6.47
N LEU A 73 12.18 2.36 6.65
CA LEU A 73 12.59 3.12 7.86
C LEU A 73 11.67 4.34 8.04
N THR A 74 11.26 4.94 6.95
CA THR A 74 10.32 6.07 6.90
C THR A 74 9.16 5.75 5.96
N PRO A 75 8.07 6.53 5.98
CA PRO A 75 6.96 6.37 5.05
C PRO A 75 7.25 6.92 3.64
N LEU A 76 8.52 7.17 3.29
CA LEU A 76 8.94 7.60 1.97
C LEU A 76 9.14 6.44 1.00
N ALA A 77 9.73 5.32 1.47
CA ALA A 77 10.01 4.14 0.66
C ALA A 77 8.73 3.46 0.15
N GLY A 78 8.86 2.71 -0.92
CA GLY A 78 7.80 1.86 -1.47
C GLY A 78 7.13 2.45 -2.70
N LEU A 79 5.80 2.48 -2.68
CA LEU A 79 4.96 2.97 -3.78
C LEU A 79 5.18 4.47 -4.05
N ALA A 80 5.03 4.90 -5.30
CA ALA A 80 4.80 6.29 -5.60
C ALA A 80 3.48 6.73 -4.94
N MET A 81 3.45 7.94 -4.40
CA MET A 81 2.31 8.43 -3.62
C MET A 81 1.86 9.79 -4.16
N GLY A 82 0.88 10.42 -3.53
CA GLY A 82 0.41 11.73 -3.94
C GLY A 82 1.52 12.80 -4.02
N THR A 83 2.42 12.84 -3.02
CA THR A 83 3.52 13.82 -2.94
C THR A 83 4.90 13.22 -2.69
N ARG A 84 4.99 11.92 -2.39
CA ARG A 84 6.23 11.21 -2.09
C ARG A 84 6.68 10.39 -3.28
N SER A 85 8.00 10.35 -3.50
CA SER A 85 8.59 9.65 -4.64
C SER A 85 8.37 8.12 -4.61
N GLY A 86 8.24 7.52 -3.43
CA GLY A 86 8.43 6.09 -3.28
C GLY A 86 9.89 5.68 -3.48
N ASP A 87 10.11 4.43 -3.89
CA ASP A 87 11.45 3.90 -4.14
C ASP A 87 12.16 4.63 -5.27
N ILE A 88 13.36 5.09 -4.98
CA ILE A 88 14.31 5.69 -5.93
C ILE A 88 15.68 5.03 -5.79
N ASP A 89 16.55 5.23 -6.76
CA ASP A 89 17.97 4.94 -6.59
C ASP A 89 18.56 5.89 -5.53
N PRO A 90 19.16 5.37 -4.43
CA PRO A 90 19.83 6.21 -3.44
C PRO A 90 20.91 7.13 -4.02
N GLY A 91 21.50 6.76 -5.16
CA GLY A 91 22.46 7.57 -5.91
C GLY A 91 21.92 8.93 -6.32
N ILE A 92 20.59 9.08 -6.48
CA ILE A 92 19.94 10.37 -6.79
C ILE A 92 20.20 11.39 -5.69
N ILE A 93 20.21 10.99 -4.41
CA ILE A 93 20.48 11.87 -3.27
C ILE A 93 21.88 12.44 -3.40
N PHE A 94 22.88 11.58 -3.64
CA PHE A 94 24.28 12.01 -3.77
C PHE A 94 24.50 12.87 -5.03
N HIS A 95 23.79 12.57 -6.12
CA HIS A 95 23.83 13.35 -7.35
C HIS A 95 23.31 14.77 -7.11
N LEU A 96 22.13 14.91 -6.48
CA LEU A 96 21.56 16.22 -6.19
C LEU A 96 22.43 17.06 -5.23
N VAL A 97 23.05 16.45 -4.24
CA VAL A 97 24.01 17.15 -3.37
C VAL A 97 25.20 17.68 -4.17
N ARG A 98 25.77 16.88 -5.08
CA ARG A 98 27.01 17.22 -5.79
C ARG A 98 26.79 18.16 -6.98
N GLU A 99 25.77 17.87 -7.78
CA GLU A 99 25.55 18.58 -9.05
C GLU A 99 24.59 19.76 -8.92
N ALA A 100 23.58 19.68 -8.02
CA ALA A 100 22.63 20.74 -7.80
C ALA A 100 22.90 21.58 -6.53
N GLY A 101 23.88 21.17 -5.70
CA GLY A 101 24.21 21.85 -4.45
C GLY A 101 23.11 21.82 -3.38
N MET A 102 22.15 20.90 -3.53
CA MET A 102 21.03 20.79 -2.60
C MET A 102 21.50 20.27 -1.24
N SER A 103 20.98 20.87 -0.17
CA SER A 103 21.14 20.36 1.19
C SER A 103 20.29 19.11 1.42
N VAL A 104 20.61 18.36 2.49
CA VAL A 104 19.82 17.17 2.90
C VAL A 104 18.36 17.54 3.17
N ASP A 105 18.10 18.70 3.79
CA ASP A 105 16.74 19.15 4.13
C ASP A 105 15.93 19.53 2.88
N GLU A 106 16.58 20.12 1.87
CA GLU A 106 15.95 20.41 0.58
C GLU A 106 15.60 19.13 -0.15
N ILE A 107 16.48 18.12 -0.14
CA ILE A 107 16.23 16.82 -0.76
C ILE A 107 15.11 16.07 0.00
N ASP A 108 15.10 16.11 1.33
CA ASP A 108 14.01 15.52 2.13
C ASP A 108 12.67 16.17 1.76
N THR A 109 12.64 17.50 1.65
CA THR A 109 11.44 18.24 1.22
C THR A 109 11.02 17.87 -0.20
N LEU A 110 11.97 17.79 -1.14
CA LEU A 110 11.73 17.39 -2.52
C LEU A 110 11.05 16.02 -2.58
N LEU A 111 11.65 15.01 -1.93
CA LEU A 111 11.20 13.62 -2.03
C LEU A 111 9.88 13.37 -1.28
N ASN A 112 9.62 14.07 -0.18
CA ASN A 112 8.43 13.87 0.65
C ASN A 112 7.23 14.73 0.25
N LYS A 113 7.45 15.95 -0.31
CA LYS A 113 6.38 16.94 -0.51
C LYS A 113 6.24 17.45 -1.95
N GLN A 114 7.26 17.27 -2.78
CA GLN A 114 7.33 17.84 -4.13
C GLN A 114 7.56 16.79 -5.23
N SER A 115 7.43 15.53 -4.89
CA SER A 115 7.57 14.39 -5.78
C SER A 115 6.25 13.63 -5.95
N GLY A 116 6.31 12.37 -6.33
CA GLY A 116 5.14 11.52 -6.54
C GLY A 116 4.25 12.03 -7.68
N VAL A 117 2.98 11.73 -7.60
CA VAL A 117 2.00 12.13 -8.62
C VAL A 117 2.00 13.65 -8.79
N LYS A 118 2.00 14.41 -7.67
CA LYS A 118 2.03 15.86 -7.68
C LYS A 118 3.30 16.42 -8.32
N GLY A 119 4.46 15.85 -8.04
CA GLY A 119 5.73 16.35 -8.57
C GLY A 119 5.84 16.24 -10.08
N ILE A 120 5.11 15.29 -10.68
CA ILE A 120 5.10 15.03 -12.12
C ILE A 120 3.97 15.80 -12.79
N SER A 121 2.74 15.69 -12.28
CA SER A 121 1.53 16.23 -12.90
C SER A 121 1.09 17.60 -12.35
N GLY A 122 1.66 18.06 -11.24
CA GLY A 122 1.21 19.28 -10.54
C GLY A 122 0.00 19.07 -9.62
N VAL A 123 -0.68 17.93 -9.67
CA VAL A 123 -1.85 17.60 -8.84
C VAL A 123 -1.69 16.26 -8.13
N ASN A 124 -2.30 16.10 -6.95
CA ASN A 124 -2.28 14.86 -6.18
C ASN A 124 -3.68 14.27 -5.92
N ASP A 125 -4.75 14.95 -6.33
CA ASP A 125 -6.10 14.40 -6.32
C ASP A 125 -6.31 13.57 -7.58
N PHE A 126 -6.66 12.29 -7.42
CA PHE A 126 -6.80 11.35 -8.54
C PHE A 126 -8.01 11.68 -9.43
N ARG A 127 -9.03 12.37 -8.93
CA ARG A 127 -10.16 12.84 -9.75
C ARG A 127 -9.68 13.93 -10.71
N THR A 128 -8.98 14.93 -10.19
CA THR A 128 -8.37 15.99 -11.02
C THR A 128 -7.31 15.43 -11.97
N LEU A 129 -6.52 14.44 -11.52
CA LEU A 129 -5.56 13.74 -12.37
C LEU A 129 -6.27 13.08 -13.56
N ARG A 130 -7.40 12.41 -13.32
CA ARG A 130 -8.21 11.78 -14.36
C ARG A 130 -8.76 12.79 -15.36
N GLU A 131 -9.36 13.89 -14.88
CA GLU A 131 -9.85 14.98 -15.75
C GLU A 131 -8.73 15.51 -16.65
N ARG A 132 -7.52 15.61 -16.16
CA ARG A 132 -6.36 16.05 -16.96
C ARG A 132 -5.93 15.00 -17.97
N ILE A 133 -5.97 13.72 -17.62
CA ILE A 133 -5.70 12.61 -18.55
C ILE A 133 -6.72 12.61 -19.69
N ASP A 134 -8.01 12.77 -19.39
CA ASP A 134 -9.10 12.84 -20.37
C ASP A 134 -8.96 14.05 -21.29
N ASN A 135 -8.28 15.11 -20.84
CA ASN A 135 -7.90 16.27 -21.64
C ASN A 135 -6.51 16.11 -22.30
N GLU A 136 -6.01 14.90 -22.46
CA GLU A 136 -4.75 14.57 -23.14
C GLU A 136 -3.48 15.18 -22.52
N ASP A 137 -3.50 15.49 -21.21
CA ASP A 137 -2.33 16.00 -20.48
C ASP A 137 -1.28 14.91 -20.31
N GLN A 138 -0.13 15.09 -20.95
CA GLN A 138 0.96 14.10 -20.99
C GLN A 138 1.63 13.91 -19.62
N ASP A 139 1.76 14.95 -18.81
CA ASP A 139 2.36 14.86 -17.48
C ASP A 139 1.42 14.11 -16.51
N ALA A 140 0.11 14.33 -16.63
CA ALA A 140 -0.89 13.60 -15.87
C ALA A 140 -0.88 12.11 -16.24
N TRP A 141 -0.80 11.80 -17.54
CA TRP A 141 -0.69 10.43 -18.04
C TRP A 141 0.60 9.76 -17.57
N LEU A 142 1.74 10.46 -17.63
CA LEU A 142 3.02 9.96 -17.15
C LEU A 142 2.98 9.65 -15.65
N ALA A 143 2.45 10.57 -14.83
CA ALA A 143 2.33 10.40 -13.39
C ALA A 143 1.48 9.17 -13.03
N TYR A 144 0.35 9.00 -13.69
CA TYR A 144 -0.53 7.85 -13.53
C TYR A 144 0.17 6.54 -13.89
N ASN A 145 0.83 6.48 -15.03
CA ASN A 145 1.53 5.28 -15.47
C ASN A 145 2.68 4.87 -14.52
N ILE A 146 3.42 5.84 -14.00
CA ILE A 146 4.46 5.57 -12.98
C ILE A 146 3.83 4.98 -11.72
N TYR A 147 2.71 5.56 -11.26
CA TYR A 147 1.98 5.06 -10.09
C TYR A 147 1.50 3.61 -10.30
N ILE A 148 0.84 3.32 -11.41
CA ILE A 148 0.36 1.96 -11.74
C ILE A 148 1.54 1.00 -11.90
N HIS A 149 2.62 1.41 -12.58
CA HIS A 149 3.79 0.56 -12.77
C HIS A 149 4.40 0.14 -11.42
N GLN A 150 4.58 1.07 -10.49
CA GLN A 150 5.11 0.75 -9.17
C GLN A 150 4.15 -0.13 -8.36
N LEU A 151 2.85 0.12 -8.42
CA LEU A 151 1.86 -0.71 -7.75
C LEU A 151 1.91 -2.16 -8.26
N ARG A 152 1.97 -2.36 -9.58
CA ARG A 152 2.10 -3.68 -10.20
C ARG A 152 3.40 -4.39 -9.80
N ARG A 153 4.52 -3.67 -9.68
CA ARG A 153 5.80 -4.23 -9.19
C ARG A 153 5.65 -4.80 -7.78
N PHE A 154 5.01 -4.09 -6.86
CA PHE A 154 4.79 -4.56 -5.50
C PHE A 154 3.81 -5.73 -5.43
N ILE A 155 2.72 -5.72 -6.20
CA ILE A 155 1.82 -6.87 -6.32
C ILE A 155 2.59 -8.10 -6.76
N GLY A 156 3.35 -8.02 -7.86
CA GLY A 156 4.14 -9.14 -8.39
C GLY A 156 5.20 -9.63 -7.41
N SER A 157 5.94 -8.72 -6.76
CA SER A 157 6.93 -9.06 -5.74
C SER A 157 6.30 -9.83 -4.57
N TYR A 158 5.14 -9.41 -4.11
CA TYR A 158 4.45 -10.05 -2.98
C TYR A 158 3.77 -11.35 -3.36
N MET A 159 3.31 -11.50 -4.60
CA MET A 159 2.86 -12.79 -5.11
C MET A 159 3.98 -13.85 -5.02
N ILE A 160 5.20 -13.48 -5.41
CA ILE A 160 6.38 -14.36 -5.31
C ILE A 160 6.76 -14.59 -3.84
N SER A 161 6.82 -13.55 -3.02
CA SER A 161 7.21 -13.66 -1.61
C SER A 161 6.25 -14.55 -0.79
N LEU A 162 4.97 -14.53 -1.13
CA LEU A 162 3.95 -15.37 -0.50
C LEU A 162 3.94 -16.80 -1.05
N GLY A 163 4.35 -16.99 -2.33
CA GLY A 163 4.31 -18.27 -3.05
C GLY A 163 2.89 -18.72 -3.45
N ARG A 164 1.90 -18.34 -2.67
CA ARG A 164 0.46 -18.48 -2.94
C ARG A 164 -0.23 -17.20 -2.50
N VAL A 165 -1.24 -16.77 -3.23
CA VAL A 165 -2.11 -15.65 -2.85
C VAL A 165 -3.56 -16.13 -2.90
N ASP A 166 -4.28 -15.93 -1.82
CA ASP A 166 -5.72 -16.23 -1.73
C ASP A 166 -6.56 -15.00 -2.00
N ALA A 167 -6.04 -13.80 -1.62
CA ALA A 167 -6.73 -12.54 -1.85
C ALA A 167 -5.78 -11.35 -2.08
N ILE A 168 -6.24 -10.39 -2.89
CA ILE A 168 -5.69 -9.04 -3.02
C ILE A 168 -6.79 -8.07 -2.58
N THR A 169 -6.46 -7.12 -1.70
CA THR A 169 -7.46 -6.22 -1.13
C THR A 169 -7.04 -4.77 -1.28
N PHE A 170 -7.92 -3.97 -1.88
CA PHE A 170 -7.80 -2.52 -1.99
C PHE A 170 -8.52 -1.82 -0.84
N THR A 171 -7.91 -0.76 -0.30
CA THR A 171 -8.47 0.05 0.79
C THR A 171 -7.97 1.48 0.73
N ALA A 172 -8.50 2.34 1.56
CA ALA A 172 -8.27 3.79 1.61
C ALA A 172 -8.76 4.54 0.36
N GLY A 173 -8.68 5.87 0.40
CA GLY A 173 -9.41 6.74 -0.50
C GLY A 173 -9.32 6.42 -1.98
N VAL A 174 -8.11 6.22 -2.53
CA VAL A 174 -7.91 5.81 -3.94
C VAL A 174 -8.31 4.35 -4.13
N GLY A 175 -7.89 3.45 -3.22
CA GLY A 175 -8.19 2.02 -3.31
C GLY A 175 -9.69 1.73 -3.30
N GLU A 176 -10.46 2.47 -2.52
CA GLU A 176 -11.91 2.30 -2.38
C GLU A 176 -12.71 2.94 -3.53
N ASN A 177 -12.24 4.08 -4.03
CA ASN A 177 -13.05 4.92 -4.93
C ASN A 177 -12.58 4.96 -6.38
N ASP A 178 -11.30 4.69 -6.68
CA ASP A 178 -10.78 4.75 -8.04
C ASP A 178 -10.87 3.38 -8.73
N THR A 179 -11.88 3.24 -9.60
CA THR A 179 -12.15 2.00 -10.34
C THR A 179 -11.06 1.67 -11.36
N GLU A 180 -10.43 2.69 -11.94
CA GLU A 180 -9.42 2.53 -12.97
C GLU A 180 -8.06 2.13 -12.37
N VAL A 181 -7.68 2.73 -11.23
CA VAL A 181 -6.48 2.30 -10.51
C VAL A 181 -6.57 0.80 -10.17
N ARG A 182 -7.72 0.32 -9.70
CA ARG A 182 -7.90 -1.11 -9.42
C ARG A 182 -7.82 -1.97 -10.67
N GLN A 183 -8.51 -1.56 -11.74
CA GLN A 183 -8.52 -2.28 -13.02
C GLN A 183 -7.11 -2.34 -13.63
N ASP A 184 -6.42 -1.20 -13.74
CA ASP A 184 -5.14 -1.11 -14.42
C ASP A 184 -4.01 -1.77 -13.63
N SER A 185 -4.09 -1.75 -12.28
CA SER A 185 -3.14 -2.47 -11.44
C SER A 185 -3.24 -3.98 -11.59
N LEU A 186 -4.41 -4.50 -11.98
CA LEU A 186 -4.67 -5.94 -12.16
C LEU A 186 -4.80 -6.36 -13.63
N TYR A 187 -4.57 -5.43 -14.57
CA TYR A 187 -4.70 -5.70 -15.99
C TYR A 187 -3.79 -6.85 -16.44
N ASN A 188 -4.37 -7.80 -17.21
CA ASN A 188 -3.68 -8.94 -17.81
C ASN A 188 -2.98 -9.86 -16.77
N LEU A 189 -3.65 -10.14 -15.65
CA LEU A 189 -3.15 -11.05 -14.60
C LEU A 189 -3.94 -12.37 -14.53
N ASP A 190 -4.76 -12.70 -15.54
CA ASP A 190 -5.58 -13.92 -15.58
C ASP A 190 -4.74 -15.18 -15.47
N MET A 191 -3.57 -15.23 -16.10
CA MET A 191 -2.65 -16.36 -16.00
C MET A 191 -2.09 -16.60 -14.58
N TYR A 192 -2.20 -15.59 -13.72
CA TYR A 192 -1.84 -15.68 -12.30
C TYR A 192 -3.05 -15.98 -11.40
N GLY A 193 -4.20 -16.31 -12.02
CA GLY A 193 -5.42 -16.65 -11.32
C GLY A 193 -6.20 -15.46 -10.77
N ILE A 194 -6.00 -14.27 -11.32
CA ILE A 194 -6.72 -13.06 -10.97
C ILE A 194 -7.70 -12.74 -12.10
N HIS A 195 -8.95 -13.21 -11.96
CA HIS A 195 -10.01 -12.96 -12.93
C HIS A 195 -10.83 -11.75 -12.46
N PHE A 196 -10.51 -10.60 -13.02
CA PHE A 196 -11.12 -9.33 -12.64
C PHE A 196 -12.52 -9.15 -13.26
N ASP A 197 -13.49 -8.71 -12.44
CA ASP A 197 -14.87 -8.45 -12.89
C ASP A 197 -15.10 -6.93 -12.97
N LYS A 198 -15.23 -6.41 -14.19
CA LYS A 198 -15.41 -4.97 -14.45
C LYS A 198 -16.72 -4.43 -13.88
N GLU A 199 -17.81 -5.17 -13.99
CA GLU A 199 -19.11 -4.73 -13.50
C GLU A 199 -19.14 -4.65 -11.96
N ARG A 200 -18.59 -5.66 -11.29
CA ARG A 200 -18.44 -5.65 -9.83
C ARG A 200 -17.54 -4.51 -9.36
N ASN A 201 -16.51 -4.18 -10.14
CA ASN A 201 -15.59 -3.09 -9.80
C ASN A 201 -16.26 -1.71 -9.84
N LEU A 202 -17.27 -1.51 -10.68
CA LEU A 202 -18.00 -0.25 -10.78
C LEU A 202 -18.97 -0.01 -9.61
N VAL A 203 -19.36 -1.06 -8.88
CA VAL A 203 -20.28 -0.95 -7.74
C VAL A 203 -19.64 -0.10 -6.64
N ARG A 204 -20.34 0.93 -6.20
CA ARG A 204 -19.96 1.74 -5.03
C ARG A 204 -20.64 1.20 -3.78
N SER A 205 -19.89 1.01 -2.71
CA SER A 205 -20.39 0.51 -1.43
C SER A 205 -19.45 0.92 -0.30
N ASP A 206 -20.01 1.20 0.84
CA ASP A 206 -19.31 1.37 2.13
C ASP A 206 -19.08 0.03 2.86
N GLN A 207 -19.52 -1.08 2.25
CA GLN A 207 -19.32 -2.43 2.77
C GLN A 207 -18.24 -3.17 1.98
N PRO A 208 -17.55 -4.14 2.62
CA PRO A 208 -16.63 -5.03 1.90
C PRO A 208 -17.30 -5.70 0.71
N ARG A 209 -16.61 -5.74 -0.43
CA ARG A 209 -17.14 -6.34 -1.66
C ARG A 209 -16.05 -7.01 -2.47
N MET A 210 -16.42 -8.09 -3.16
CA MET A 210 -15.57 -8.80 -4.11
C MET A 210 -15.70 -8.15 -5.49
N ILE A 211 -14.57 -7.93 -6.15
CA ILE A 211 -14.47 -7.36 -7.50
C ILE A 211 -13.74 -8.28 -8.49
N SER A 212 -13.52 -9.54 -8.12
CA SER A 212 -13.17 -10.64 -9.02
C SER A 212 -14.39 -11.49 -9.33
N THR A 213 -14.27 -12.35 -10.36
CA THR A 213 -15.30 -13.36 -10.67
C THR A 213 -15.36 -14.41 -9.54
N GLU A 214 -16.49 -15.16 -9.50
CA GLU A 214 -16.70 -16.22 -8.49
C GLU A 214 -15.72 -17.39 -8.65
N ASP A 215 -15.28 -17.66 -9.86
CA ASP A 215 -14.34 -18.73 -10.20
C ASP A 215 -12.87 -18.31 -10.11
N SER A 216 -12.58 -17.02 -9.84
CA SER A 216 -11.21 -16.51 -9.70
C SER A 216 -10.47 -17.27 -8.58
N PRO A 217 -9.33 -17.92 -8.84
CA PRO A 217 -8.51 -18.55 -7.80
C PRO A 217 -8.03 -17.57 -6.73
N VAL A 218 -7.58 -16.39 -7.15
CA VAL A 218 -7.22 -15.28 -6.28
C VAL A 218 -8.41 -14.32 -6.21
N LYS A 219 -9.02 -14.17 -5.05
CA LYS A 219 -10.13 -13.23 -4.87
C LYS A 219 -9.62 -11.80 -4.78
N VAL A 220 -10.36 -10.86 -5.35
CA VAL A 220 -10.04 -9.44 -5.23
C VAL A 220 -11.17 -8.75 -4.47
N PHE A 221 -10.80 -8.03 -3.43
CA PHE A 221 -11.75 -7.30 -2.60
C PHE A 221 -11.47 -5.80 -2.58
N VAL A 222 -12.52 -5.03 -2.34
CA VAL A 222 -12.45 -3.67 -1.82
C VAL A 222 -13.02 -3.73 -0.41
N VAL A 223 -12.21 -3.37 0.57
CA VAL A 223 -12.60 -3.35 1.98
C VAL A 223 -12.38 -1.94 2.50
N PRO A 224 -13.43 -1.20 2.85
CA PRO A 224 -13.30 0.13 3.44
C PRO A 224 -12.51 0.06 4.74
N THR A 225 -11.49 0.93 4.87
CA THR A 225 -10.78 1.05 6.14
C THR A 225 -11.56 1.93 7.11
N ASN A 226 -11.50 1.58 8.37
CA ASN A 226 -12.00 2.40 9.45
C ASN A 226 -10.94 2.46 10.56
N GLU A 227 -9.97 3.35 10.38
CA GLU A 227 -8.85 3.48 11.30
C GLU A 227 -9.30 3.95 12.69
N GLU A 228 -10.32 4.80 12.76
CA GLU A 228 -10.88 5.26 14.05
C GLU A 228 -11.51 4.09 14.81
N LEU A 229 -12.29 3.26 14.14
CA LEU A 229 -12.88 2.06 14.74
C LEU A 229 -11.79 1.06 15.16
N ALA A 230 -10.78 0.85 14.34
CA ALA A 230 -9.67 -0.04 14.66
C ALA A 230 -8.89 0.43 15.90
N ILE A 231 -8.62 1.73 16.00
CA ILE A 231 -7.98 2.34 17.18
C ILE A 231 -8.88 2.20 18.42
N ALA A 232 -10.18 2.47 18.28
CA ALA A 232 -11.14 2.36 19.38
C ALA A 232 -11.24 0.92 19.91
N GLN A 233 -11.31 -0.08 19.02
CA GLN A 233 -11.34 -1.50 19.38
C GLN A 233 -10.06 -1.91 20.12
N LYS A 234 -8.89 -1.57 19.58
CA LYS A 234 -7.58 -1.89 20.19
C LYS A 234 -7.40 -1.19 21.54
N SER A 235 -7.86 0.03 21.67
CA SER A 235 -7.85 0.76 22.95
C SER A 235 -8.75 0.10 23.99
N ALA A 236 -9.93 -0.37 23.59
CA ALA A 236 -10.85 -1.10 24.47
C ALA A 236 -10.26 -2.45 24.95
N GLU A 237 -9.61 -3.19 24.05
CA GLU A 237 -8.90 -4.45 24.39
C GLU A 237 -7.79 -4.21 25.40
N ILE A 238 -6.93 -3.21 25.17
CA ILE A 238 -5.85 -2.85 26.09
C ILE A 238 -6.40 -2.41 27.44
N ALA A 239 -7.47 -1.61 27.46
CA ALA A 239 -8.10 -1.19 28.70
C ALA A 239 -8.71 -2.37 29.48
N ALA A 240 -9.30 -3.36 28.80
CA ALA A 240 -9.80 -4.58 29.41
C ALA A 240 -8.65 -5.41 30.03
N MET A 241 -7.57 -5.65 29.28
CA MET A 241 -6.39 -6.36 29.78
C MET A 241 -5.74 -5.65 30.96
N ALA A 242 -5.66 -4.32 30.95
CA ALA A 242 -5.11 -3.54 32.04
C ALA A 242 -5.95 -3.60 33.33
N ARG A 243 -7.28 -3.68 33.19
CA ARG A 243 -8.20 -3.91 34.32
C ARG A 243 -8.04 -5.31 34.90
N GLU A 244 -7.96 -6.33 34.06
CA GLU A 244 -7.72 -7.73 34.49
C GLU A 244 -6.36 -7.87 35.19
N ALA A 245 -5.34 -7.13 34.74
CA ALA A 245 -4.02 -7.09 35.36
C ALA A 245 -3.95 -6.22 36.63
N GLY A 246 -5.04 -5.56 37.03
CA GLY A 246 -5.11 -4.68 38.23
C GLY A 246 -4.32 -3.37 38.09
N LEU A 247 -3.99 -2.95 36.86
CA LEU A 247 -3.26 -1.72 36.58
C LEU A 247 -4.13 -0.46 36.61
N TYR A 248 -5.46 -0.63 36.59
CA TYR A 248 -6.46 0.43 36.76
C TYR A 248 -7.50 0.01 37.82
N LYS A 249 -7.79 0.92 38.76
CA LYS A 249 -8.91 0.80 39.70
C LYS A 249 -10.17 1.41 39.09
#